data_401a2bb39e13b55e2c2064efea8dfe5f
#
_entry.id   401a2bb39e13b55e2c2064efea8dfe5f
#
_cell.length_a   1.000
_cell.length_b   1.000
_cell.length_c   1.000
_cell.angle_alpha   90.00
_cell.angle_beta   90.00
_cell.angle_gamma   90.00
#
_symmetry.space_group_name_H-M   'P 1'
#
loop_
_entity.id
_entity.type
_entity.pdbx_description
1 polymer ?
#
loop_
_entity_poly.entity_id
_entity_poly.type
_entity_poly.pdbx_seq_one_letter_code
_entity_poly.pdbx_strand_id
1 'polypeptide(L)'
;NPVAPKKDGFQVHVMDHLTREGLVEKYKDHCVQLDNIEEVDFVWSGQSFEELTGGTCQYDWIIASHVIEHTPDLIGFLNECASILKPGGVLSLAVPDKRFCFDRFRPVTGLGKIIDAHLAKDTVHSPGNVAEYYMNVVAKDGRIAWNRNEPGDYRFLHGLPNAEWGIQVVREQRAYLDIHAWCFVPHSFRLLVQDLHALKFIHLQECSFQPTIGHEFFVTLSNGSAFPETTRMELVQAVENEILG
;
A
#
# COMPACT_ATOMS: atom_id res chain seq x y z
N ASN A 1 3.06 4.71 -15.02
CA ASN A 1 2.03 5.08 -16.02
C ASN A 1 0.66 4.95 -15.38
N PRO A 2 -0.26 5.91 -15.55
CA PRO A 2 -1.62 5.78 -15.04
C PRO A 2 -2.33 4.57 -15.68
N VAL A 3 -3.11 3.86 -14.87
CA VAL A 3 -3.89 2.68 -15.31
C VAL A 3 -5.07 3.10 -16.20
N ALA A 4 -5.67 4.25 -15.87
CA ALA A 4 -6.80 4.83 -16.61
C ALA A 4 -6.47 6.31 -16.92
N PRO A 5 -5.65 6.57 -17.95
CA PRO A 5 -5.17 7.92 -18.21
C PRO A 5 -6.25 8.84 -18.77
N LYS A 6 -6.31 10.08 -18.27
CA LYS A 6 -7.24 11.13 -18.74
C LYS A 6 -7.14 11.35 -20.26
N LYS A 7 -5.93 11.26 -20.81
CA LYS A 7 -5.67 11.41 -22.26
C LYS A 7 -6.38 10.38 -23.13
N ASP A 8 -6.73 9.21 -22.58
CA ASP A 8 -7.43 8.14 -23.28
C ASP A 8 -8.97 8.23 -23.09
N GLY A 9 -9.45 9.35 -22.52
CA GLY A 9 -10.87 9.66 -22.39
C GLY A 9 -11.53 9.12 -21.10
N PHE A 10 -10.76 8.59 -20.16
CA PHE A 10 -11.30 8.20 -18.86
C PHE A 10 -11.65 9.44 -18.03
N GLN A 11 -12.82 9.38 -17.36
CA GLN A 11 -13.23 10.39 -16.38
C GLN A 11 -12.61 10.02 -15.03
N VAL A 12 -11.44 10.55 -14.76
CA VAL A 12 -10.62 10.21 -13.58
C VAL A 12 -10.24 11.47 -12.82
N HIS A 13 -10.31 11.38 -11.50
CA HIS A 13 -9.65 12.32 -10.60
C HIS A 13 -8.39 11.67 -10.03
N VAL A 14 -7.30 12.41 -10.03
CA VAL A 14 -6.01 12.00 -9.44
C VAL A 14 -5.87 12.66 -8.08
N MET A 15 -5.61 11.85 -7.05
CA MET A 15 -5.31 12.30 -5.70
C MET A 15 -3.87 11.93 -5.35
N ASP A 16 -3.11 12.87 -4.83
CA ASP A 16 -1.74 12.66 -4.37
C ASP A 16 -1.41 13.63 -3.23
N HIS A 17 -0.29 13.43 -2.54
CA HIS A 17 0.22 14.32 -1.49
C HIS A 17 0.97 15.55 -2.04
N LEU A 18 1.23 15.60 -3.33
CA LEU A 18 1.90 16.70 -4.04
C LEU A 18 1.08 17.12 -5.26
N THR A 19 1.29 18.37 -5.69
CA THR A 19 0.83 18.81 -7.02
C THR A 19 1.61 18.10 -8.13
N ARG A 20 1.15 18.19 -9.37
CA ARG A 20 1.88 17.65 -10.53
C ARG A 20 3.31 18.16 -10.59
N GLU A 21 3.54 19.46 -10.38
CA GLU A 21 4.86 20.08 -10.39
C GLU A 21 5.74 19.50 -9.28
N GLY A 22 5.17 19.29 -8.09
CA GLY A 22 5.86 18.65 -6.96
C GLY A 22 6.26 17.22 -7.27
N LEU A 23 5.41 16.45 -7.93
CA LEU A 23 5.70 15.09 -8.35
C LEU A 23 6.77 15.06 -9.45
N VAL A 24 6.71 15.95 -10.44
CA VAL A 24 7.75 16.10 -11.48
C VAL A 24 9.10 16.39 -10.84
N GLU A 25 9.16 17.32 -9.89
CA GLU A 25 10.40 17.65 -9.19
C GLU A 25 10.91 16.46 -8.34
N LYS A 26 10.01 15.75 -7.65
CA LYS A 26 10.34 14.55 -6.85
C LYS A 26 10.96 13.44 -7.71
N TYR A 27 10.45 13.24 -8.92
CA TYR A 27 10.84 12.11 -9.79
C TYR A 27 11.80 12.45 -10.92
N LYS A 28 12.26 13.70 -11.06
CA LYS A 28 13.12 14.16 -12.18
C LYS A 28 14.43 13.37 -12.35
N ASP A 29 15.00 12.89 -11.23
CA ASP A 29 16.25 12.13 -11.21
C ASP A 29 16.01 10.60 -11.18
N HIS A 30 14.77 10.17 -11.36
CA HIS A 30 14.37 8.76 -11.40
C HIS A 30 14.08 8.34 -12.86
N CYS A 31 14.19 7.04 -13.16
CA CYS A 31 13.86 6.50 -14.47
C CYS A 31 12.33 6.48 -14.74
N VAL A 32 11.65 7.60 -14.53
CA VAL A 32 10.20 7.78 -14.73
C VAL A 32 9.96 8.67 -15.94
N GLN A 33 8.95 8.32 -16.74
CA GLN A 33 8.51 9.20 -17.85
C GLN A 33 7.65 10.32 -17.27
N LEU A 34 8.26 11.49 -17.05
CA LEU A 34 7.64 12.65 -16.40
C LEU A 34 6.37 13.14 -17.11
N ASP A 35 6.31 12.99 -18.44
CA ASP A 35 5.14 13.36 -19.25
C ASP A 35 3.88 12.52 -18.93
N ASN A 36 4.05 11.37 -18.30
CA ASN A 36 2.94 10.52 -17.86
C ASN A 36 2.40 10.89 -16.46
N ILE A 37 3.03 11.86 -15.78
CA ILE A 37 2.50 12.40 -14.52
C ILE A 37 1.34 13.32 -14.87
N GLU A 38 0.12 12.90 -14.52
CA GLU A 38 -1.11 13.66 -14.81
C GLU A 38 -1.31 14.81 -13.83
N GLU A 39 -2.21 15.73 -14.19
CA GLU A 39 -2.67 16.79 -13.28
C GLU A 39 -3.33 16.16 -12.04
N VAL A 40 -2.90 16.60 -10.85
CA VAL A 40 -3.45 16.19 -9.57
C VAL A 40 -4.67 17.05 -9.27
N ASP A 41 -5.84 16.43 -9.22
CA ASP A 41 -7.11 17.13 -8.98
C ASP A 41 -7.28 17.43 -7.48
N PHE A 42 -6.79 16.55 -6.62
CA PHE A 42 -6.87 16.67 -5.17
C PHE A 42 -5.51 16.47 -4.52
N VAL A 43 -4.99 17.54 -3.92
CA VAL A 43 -3.76 17.45 -3.11
C VAL A 43 -4.15 17.13 -1.67
N TRP A 44 -3.86 15.90 -1.24
CA TRP A 44 -4.17 15.45 0.10
C TRP A 44 -3.14 15.95 1.12
N SER A 45 -3.63 16.57 2.19
CA SER A 45 -2.81 17.10 3.31
C SER A 45 -3.37 16.71 4.68
N GLY A 46 -4.12 15.58 4.74
CA GLY A 46 -4.67 15.05 5.99
C GLY A 46 -6.19 15.23 6.15
N GLN A 47 -6.88 15.84 5.17
CA GLN A 47 -8.35 15.91 5.16
C GLN A 47 -8.95 14.53 4.91
N SER A 48 -10.22 14.31 5.29
CA SER A 48 -10.96 13.14 4.85
C SER A 48 -11.16 13.15 3.33
N PHE A 49 -11.27 11.96 2.72
CA PHE A 49 -11.52 11.89 1.28
C PHE A 49 -12.88 12.46 0.91
N GLU A 50 -13.88 12.36 1.80
CA GLU A 50 -15.19 12.99 1.63
C GLU A 50 -15.08 14.52 1.55
N GLU A 51 -14.33 15.14 2.46
CA GLU A 51 -14.11 16.61 2.42
C GLU A 51 -13.37 17.02 1.15
N LEU A 52 -12.36 16.25 0.77
CA LEU A 52 -11.49 16.56 -0.36
C LEU A 52 -12.22 16.42 -1.70
N THR A 53 -13.08 15.42 -1.84
CA THR A 53 -13.84 15.15 -3.08
C THR A 53 -15.20 15.84 -3.12
N GLY A 54 -15.63 16.46 -2.01
CA GLY A 54 -16.90 17.19 -1.91
C GLY A 54 -18.13 16.33 -1.65
N GLY A 55 -17.96 15.10 -1.14
CA GLY A 55 -19.06 14.23 -0.72
C GLY A 55 -18.78 12.74 -0.74
N THR A 56 -19.75 11.98 -0.22
CA THR A 56 -19.74 10.51 -0.21
C THR A 56 -20.27 9.91 -1.52
N CYS A 57 -20.03 8.62 -1.75
CA CYS A 57 -20.68 7.84 -2.83
C CYS A 57 -20.51 8.44 -4.24
N GLN A 58 -19.32 8.94 -4.57
CA GLN A 58 -19.07 9.62 -5.85
C GLN A 58 -18.46 8.73 -6.91
N TYR A 59 -17.65 7.73 -6.52
CA TYR A 59 -16.81 6.97 -7.43
C TYR A 59 -17.34 5.55 -7.63
N ASP A 60 -17.34 5.10 -8.88
CA ASP A 60 -17.62 3.72 -9.24
C ASP A 60 -16.38 2.84 -9.04
N TRP A 61 -15.19 3.45 -9.15
CA TRP A 61 -13.91 2.74 -9.08
C TRP A 61 -12.82 3.63 -8.47
N ILE A 62 -12.10 3.08 -7.52
CA ILE A 62 -10.86 3.66 -7.00
C ILE A 62 -9.73 2.69 -7.35
N ILE A 63 -8.61 3.21 -7.83
CA ILE A 63 -7.39 2.45 -8.11
C ILE A 63 -6.28 3.02 -7.23
N ALA A 64 -5.67 2.16 -6.40
CA ALA A 64 -4.51 2.52 -5.61
C ALA A 64 -3.38 1.51 -5.89
N SER A 65 -2.33 1.99 -6.54
CA SER A 65 -1.17 1.19 -6.92
C SER A 65 0.03 1.65 -6.13
N HIS A 66 0.63 0.76 -5.35
CA HIS A 66 1.76 1.07 -4.46
C HIS A 66 1.47 2.28 -3.54
N VAL A 67 0.35 2.21 -2.83
CA VAL A 67 -0.10 3.26 -1.90
C VAL A 67 -0.26 2.72 -0.49
N ILE A 68 -0.94 1.58 -0.35
CA ILE A 68 -1.36 1.08 0.97
C ILE A 68 -0.20 0.75 1.90
N GLU A 69 0.92 0.31 1.33
CA GLU A 69 2.14 0.01 2.08
C GLU A 69 2.79 1.25 2.71
N HIS A 70 2.49 2.43 2.19
CA HIS A 70 3.01 3.72 2.67
C HIS A 70 2.10 4.40 3.69
N THR A 71 0.85 3.93 3.87
CA THR A 71 -0.10 4.58 4.76
C THR A 71 0.24 4.31 6.23
N PRO A 72 0.32 5.31 7.12
CA PRO A 72 0.50 5.06 8.56
C PRO A 72 -0.68 4.32 9.20
N ASP A 73 -1.91 4.60 8.75
CA ASP A 73 -3.16 3.95 9.16
C ASP A 73 -3.84 3.28 7.96
N LEU A 74 -3.58 2.01 7.75
CA LEU A 74 -4.16 1.23 6.64
C LEU A 74 -5.68 1.08 6.77
N ILE A 75 -6.21 0.87 7.99
CA ILE A 75 -7.65 0.73 8.22
C ILE A 75 -8.35 2.05 7.92
N GLY A 76 -7.78 3.17 8.38
CA GLY A 76 -8.28 4.51 8.06
C GLY A 76 -8.34 4.74 6.55
N PHE A 77 -7.25 4.44 5.82
CA PHE A 77 -7.22 4.56 4.36
C PHE A 77 -8.32 3.73 3.66
N LEU A 78 -8.51 2.47 4.06
CA LEU A 78 -9.55 1.61 3.49
C LEU A 78 -10.96 2.15 3.75
N ASN A 79 -11.21 2.69 4.94
CA ASN A 79 -12.50 3.30 5.29
C ASN A 79 -12.74 4.63 4.57
N GLU A 80 -11.72 5.46 4.38
CA GLU A 80 -11.79 6.67 3.55
C GLU A 80 -12.14 6.34 2.10
N CYS A 81 -11.49 5.32 1.50
CA CYS A 81 -11.86 4.84 0.18
C CYS A 81 -13.32 4.36 0.14
N ALA A 82 -13.75 3.59 1.15
CA ALA A 82 -15.10 3.06 1.22
C ALA A 82 -16.17 4.17 1.29
N SER A 83 -15.89 5.29 1.98
CA SER A 83 -16.84 6.40 2.15
C SER A 83 -17.20 7.10 0.85
N ILE A 84 -16.24 7.19 -0.08
CA ILE A 84 -16.44 7.87 -1.37
C ILE A 84 -16.83 6.93 -2.50
N LEU A 85 -16.79 5.61 -2.30
CA LEU A 85 -17.30 4.62 -3.25
C LEU A 85 -18.84 4.59 -3.26
N LYS A 86 -19.43 4.53 -4.45
CA LYS A 86 -20.85 4.25 -4.62
C LYS A 86 -21.22 2.86 -4.11
N PRO A 87 -22.51 2.60 -3.82
CA PRO A 87 -22.96 1.22 -3.60
C PRO A 87 -22.57 0.32 -4.79
N GLY A 88 -21.88 -0.77 -4.51
CA GLY A 88 -21.32 -1.67 -5.52
C GLY A 88 -20.06 -1.17 -6.23
N GLY A 89 -19.56 0.00 -5.88
CA GLY A 89 -18.26 0.49 -6.34
C GLY A 89 -17.11 -0.35 -5.78
N VAL A 90 -15.95 -0.27 -6.44
CA VAL A 90 -14.79 -1.14 -6.14
C VAL A 90 -13.52 -0.34 -5.89
N LEU A 91 -12.70 -0.85 -4.97
CA LEU A 91 -11.32 -0.43 -4.73
C LEU A 91 -10.36 -1.50 -5.27
N SER A 92 -9.61 -1.18 -6.30
CA SER A 92 -8.60 -2.06 -6.87
C SER A 92 -7.21 -1.65 -6.40
N LEU A 93 -6.51 -2.61 -5.83
CA LEU A 93 -5.20 -2.45 -5.23
C LEU A 93 -4.16 -3.23 -6.01
N ALA A 94 -3.04 -2.58 -6.36
CA ALA A 94 -1.80 -3.23 -6.74
C ALA A 94 -0.85 -3.13 -5.54
N VAL A 95 -0.44 -4.27 -5.00
CA VAL A 95 0.29 -4.37 -3.74
C VAL A 95 1.62 -5.07 -3.97
N PRO A 96 2.76 -4.51 -3.50
CA PRO A 96 4.04 -5.18 -3.62
C PRO A 96 4.03 -6.51 -2.87
N ASP A 97 4.48 -7.55 -3.57
CA ASP A 97 4.81 -8.82 -2.92
C ASP A 97 6.20 -8.72 -2.32
N LYS A 98 6.29 -8.69 -1.00
CA LYS A 98 7.56 -8.53 -0.29
C LYS A 98 8.65 -9.54 -0.70
N ARG A 99 8.25 -10.67 -1.27
CA ARG A 99 9.20 -11.70 -1.73
C ARG A 99 10.01 -11.25 -2.95
N PHE A 100 9.49 -10.29 -3.72
CA PHE A 100 10.04 -9.86 -5.00
C PHE A 100 10.39 -8.37 -5.06
N CYS A 101 10.48 -7.71 -3.91
CA CYS A 101 10.93 -6.33 -3.79
C CYS A 101 11.90 -6.15 -2.61
N PHE A 102 12.36 -4.93 -2.41
CA PHE A 102 13.32 -4.57 -1.36
C PHE A 102 12.90 -4.97 0.07
N ASP A 103 11.62 -5.26 0.30
CA ASP A 103 11.09 -5.74 1.58
C ASP A 103 11.36 -7.23 1.87
N ARG A 104 12.11 -7.92 1.03
CA ARG A 104 12.31 -9.38 1.06
C ARG A 104 12.56 -9.93 2.46
N PHE A 105 13.40 -9.29 3.25
CA PHE A 105 13.80 -9.78 4.58
C PHE A 105 13.04 -9.14 5.74
N ARG A 106 12.08 -8.27 5.45
CA ARG A 106 11.19 -7.75 6.48
C ARG A 106 10.15 -8.81 6.86
N PRO A 107 9.64 -8.82 8.11
CA PRO A 107 8.55 -9.73 8.47
C PRO A 107 7.26 -9.39 7.71
N VAL A 108 6.41 -10.39 7.49
CA VAL A 108 5.04 -10.16 7.05
C VAL A 108 4.30 -9.42 8.14
N THR A 109 3.56 -8.37 7.76
CA THR A 109 2.80 -7.56 8.71
C THR A 109 1.61 -8.34 9.25
N GLY A 110 1.54 -8.46 10.58
CA GLY A 110 0.45 -9.12 11.28
C GLY A 110 -0.72 -8.19 11.59
N LEU A 111 -1.92 -8.78 11.78
CA LEU A 111 -3.17 -8.10 12.10
C LEU A 111 -3.05 -7.13 13.30
N GLY A 112 -2.36 -7.56 14.38
CA GLY A 112 -2.24 -6.74 15.59
C GLY A 112 -1.57 -5.39 15.34
N LYS A 113 -0.46 -5.38 14.59
CA LYS A 113 0.29 -4.14 14.28
C LYS A 113 -0.58 -3.12 13.52
N ILE A 114 -1.45 -3.58 12.63
CA ILE A 114 -2.35 -2.74 11.84
C ILE A 114 -3.50 -2.19 12.70
N ILE A 115 -4.08 -3.01 13.58
CA ILE A 115 -5.12 -2.57 14.52
C ILE A 115 -4.54 -1.55 15.51
N ASP A 116 -3.36 -1.82 16.06
CA ASP A 116 -2.71 -0.90 17.01
C ASP A 116 -2.45 0.48 16.40
N ALA A 117 -1.96 0.54 15.15
CA ALA A 117 -1.75 1.80 14.44
C ALA A 117 -3.06 2.57 14.23
N HIS A 118 -4.13 1.88 13.84
CA HIS A 118 -5.46 2.49 13.67
C HIS A 118 -6.02 3.06 14.97
N LEU A 119 -5.96 2.28 16.06
CA LEU A 119 -6.46 2.73 17.36
C LEU A 119 -5.62 3.87 17.95
N ALA A 120 -4.32 3.92 17.64
CA ALA A 120 -3.43 5.03 17.97
C ALA A 120 -3.67 6.27 17.09
N LYS A 121 -4.43 6.14 16.00
CA LYS A 121 -4.66 7.19 14.99
C LYS A 121 -3.34 7.71 14.42
N ASP A 122 -2.48 6.78 14.01
CA ASP A 122 -1.14 7.11 13.53
C ASP A 122 -1.22 7.94 12.24
N THR A 123 -0.63 9.13 12.27
CA THR A 123 -0.46 10.02 11.11
C THR A 123 0.95 9.96 10.53
N VAL A 124 1.86 9.32 11.23
CA VAL A 124 3.25 9.07 10.83
C VAL A 124 3.64 7.66 11.22
N HIS A 125 4.65 7.11 10.58
CA HIS A 125 5.12 5.76 10.89
C HIS A 125 5.66 5.63 12.32
N SER A 126 5.41 4.49 12.95
CA SER A 126 5.97 4.21 14.26
C SER A 126 7.51 4.09 14.20
N PRO A 127 8.25 4.42 15.28
CA PRO A 127 9.69 4.20 15.32
C PRO A 127 10.09 2.74 15.04
N GLY A 128 9.23 1.78 15.41
CA GLY A 128 9.45 0.37 15.10
C GLY A 128 9.37 0.05 13.61
N ASN A 129 8.38 0.61 12.88
CA ASN A 129 8.29 0.48 11.42
C ASN A 129 9.52 1.06 10.72
N VAL A 130 9.96 2.24 11.17
CA VAL A 130 11.13 2.93 10.63
C VAL A 130 12.40 2.11 10.84
N ALA A 131 12.61 1.58 12.07
CA ALA A 131 13.75 0.72 12.37
C ALA A 131 13.74 -0.54 11.49
N GLU A 132 12.57 -1.21 11.41
CA GLU A 132 12.40 -2.44 10.64
C GLU A 132 12.66 -2.21 9.15
N TYR A 133 12.24 -1.07 8.60
CA TYR A 133 12.52 -0.67 7.22
C TYR A 133 14.03 -0.48 7.01
N TYR A 134 14.66 0.48 7.66
CA TYR A 134 16.05 0.81 7.41
C TYR A 134 17.04 -0.32 7.71
N MET A 135 16.71 -1.22 8.62
CA MET A 135 17.59 -2.35 8.97
C MET A 135 17.46 -3.54 8.03
N ASN A 136 16.36 -3.69 7.27
CA ASN A 136 16.09 -4.94 6.56
C ASN A 136 15.83 -4.79 5.05
N VAL A 137 15.72 -3.55 4.53
CA VAL A 137 15.51 -3.36 3.09
C VAL A 137 16.78 -3.66 2.30
N VAL A 138 16.62 -4.32 1.15
CA VAL A 138 17.72 -4.81 0.34
C VAL A 138 17.55 -4.46 -1.13
N ALA A 139 18.67 -4.37 -1.85
CA ALA A 139 18.69 -4.48 -3.30
C ALA A 139 19.19 -5.86 -3.71
N LYS A 140 18.72 -6.35 -4.84
CA LYS A 140 19.22 -7.55 -5.50
C LYS A 140 19.90 -7.14 -6.81
N ASP A 141 21.24 -7.31 -6.86
CA ASP A 141 22.07 -6.79 -7.98
C ASP A 141 21.77 -5.33 -8.34
N GLY A 142 21.58 -4.48 -7.31
CA GLY A 142 21.29 -3.07 -7.45
C GLY A 142 19.83 -2.72 -7.80
N ARG A 143 18.95 -3.71 -7.95
CA ARG A 143 17.51 -3.51 -8.23
C ARG A 143 16.70 -3.61 -6.94
N ILE A 144 15.66 -2.79 -6.84
CA ILE A 144 14.71 -2.77 -5.70
C ILE A 144 13.48 -3.66 -5.92
N ALA A 145 13.30 -4.20 -7.13
CA ALA A 145 12.26 -5.17 -7.48
C ALA A 145 12.80 -6.17 -8.52
N TRP A 146 12.29 -7.39 -8.49
CA TRP A 146 12.73 -8.50 -9.35
C TRP A 146 11.62 -9.52 -9.58
N ASN A 147 11.80 -10.40 -10.57
CA ASN A 147 10.86 -11.48 -10.86
C ASN A 147 11.17 -12.74 -10.04
N ARG A 148 10.16 -13.62 -9.93
CA ARG A 148 10.32 -14.95 -9.33
C ARG A 148 11.45 -15.72 -10.05
N ASN A 149 12.26 -16.46 -9.28
CA ASN A 149 13.38 -17.27 -9.77
C ASN A 149 14.52 -16.49 -10.45
N GLU A 150 14.51 -15.17 -10.38
CA GLU A 150 15.63 -14.38 -10.86
C GLU A 150 16.82 -14.56 -9.91
N PRO A 151 17.98 -15.05 -10.37
CA PRO A 151 19.17 -15.18 -9.52
C PRO A 151 19.74 -13.83 -9.15
N GLY A 152 20.59 -13.75 -8.14
CA GLY A 152 21.33 -12.53 -7.77
C GLY A 152 21.64 -12.44 -6.29
N ASP A 153 22.57 -11.55 -5.97
CA ASP A 153 23.05 -11.33 -4.60
C ASP A 153 22.32 -10.16 -3.93
N TYR A 154 22.00 -10.35 -2.65
CA TYR A 154 21.36 -9.33 -1.85
C TYR A 154 22.38 -8.45 -1.12
N ARG A 155 22.09 -7.14 -1.08
CA ARG A 155 22.84 -6.17 -0.28
C ARG A 155 21.87 -5.25 0.45
N PHE A 156 22.15 -4.94 1.72
CA PHE A 156 21.38 -3.94 2.44
C PHE A 156 21.49 -2.58 1.77
N LEU A 157 20.37 -1.86 1.66
CA LEU A 157 20.31 -0.51 1.10
C LEU A 157 20.77 0.55 2.09
N HIS A 158 20.62 0.28 3.38
CA HIS A 158 20.89 1.23 4.45
C HIS A 158 21.74 0.58 5.54
N GLY A 159 22.34 1.42 6.38
CA GLY A 159 23.06 1.01 7.58
C GLY A 159 22.43 1.54 8.87
N LEU A 160 23.01 1.18 10.00
CA LEU A 160 22.56 1.60 11.33
C LEU A 160 22.34 3.13 11.45
N PRO A 161 23.23 4.02 10.92
CA PRO A 161 23.00 5.46 11.01
C PRO A 161 21.70 5.94 10.36
N ASN A 162 21.24 5.28 9.29
CA ASN A 162 19.97 5.60 8.63
C ASN A 162 18.77 5.25 9.53
N ALA A 163 18.84 4.11 10.22
CA ALA A 163 17.80 3.70 11.17
C ALA A 163 17.75 4.64 12.38
N GLU A 164 18.89 5.01 12.94
CA GLU A 164 18.99 5.97 14.05
C GLU A 164 18.40 7.32 13.66
N TRP A 165 18.78 7.86 12.50
CA TRP A 165 18.25 9.11 11.96
C TRP A 165 16.73 9.03 11.77
N GLY A 166 16.23 8.00 11.11
CA GLY A 166 14.80 7.84 10.83
C GLY A 166 13.97 7.74 12.09
N ILE A 167 14.44 6.97 13.10
CA ILE A 167 13.80 6.87 14.42
C ILE A 167 13.73 8.26 15.09
N GLN A 168 14.83 9.01 15.06
CA GLN A 168 14.86 10.35 15.63
C GLN A 168 13.87 11.29 14.94
N VAL A 169 13.81 11.28 13.60
CA VAL A 169 12.88 12.11 12.82
C VAL A 169 11.42 11.85 13.23
N VAL A 170 10.98 10.60 13.26
CA VAL A 170 9.58 10.30 13.60
C VAL A 170 9.26 10.55 15.08
N ARG A 171 10.21 10.34 16.00
CA ARG A 171 10.00 10.57 17.44
C ARG A 171 9.97 12.03 17.82
N GLU A 172 10.91 12.83 17.30
CA GLU A 172 11.13 14.21 17.75
C GLU A 172 10.38 15.22 16.87
N GLN A 173 10.35 14.98 15.57
CA GLN A 173 9.73 15.90 14.62
C GLN A 173 8.31 15.50 14.22
N ARG A 174 7.88 14.24 14.52
CA ARG A 174 6.62 13.65 14.03
C ARG A 174 6.46 13.85 12.51
N ALA A 175 7.57 13.75 11.78
CA ALA A 175 7.57 13.91 10.34
C ALA A 175 7.29 12.58 9.65
N TYR A 176 6.49 12.62 8.58
CA TYR A 176 6.27 11.49 7.71
C TYR A 176 7.56 11.15 6.94
N LEU A 177 7.88 9.88 6.88
CA LEU A 177 8.94 9.33 6.03
C LEU A 177 8.29 8.45 4.96
N ASP A 178 8.69 8.63 3.71
CA ASP A 178 8.19 7.84 2.59
C ASP A 178 8.85 6.45 2.57
N ILE A 179 8.32 5.55 3.38
CA ILE A 179 8.79 4.18 3.57
C ILE A 179 7.62 3.21 3.52
N HIS A 180 7.87 1.94 3.25
CA HIS A 180 6.85 0.92 3.46
C HIS A 180 6.64 0.65 4.95
N ALA A 181 5.45 0.92 5.48
CA ALA A 181 5.06 0.53 6.83
C ALA A 181 4.68 -0.95 6.89
N TRP A 182 4.03 -1.43 5.82
CA TRP A 182 3.41 -2.74 5.74
C TRP A 182 4.04 -3.59 4.65
N CYS A 183 4.21 -4.89 4.95
CA CYS A 183 4.79 -5.86 4.04
C CYS A 183 3.88 -7.07 3.93
N PHE A 184 3.51 -7.44 2.71
CA PHE A 184 2.57 -8.52 2.46
C PHE A 184 3.12 -9.57 1.50
N VAL A 185 2.61 -10.79 1.66
CA VAL A 185 2.50 -11.78 0.59
C VAL A 185 1.01 -11.85 0.21
N PRO A 186 0.63 -12.34 -0.98
CA PRO A 186 -0.74 -12.29 -1.47
C PRO A 186 -1.79 -12.76 -0.45
N HIS A 187 -1.60 -13.97 0.10
CA HIS A 187 -2.59 -14.54 1.01
C HIS A 187 -2.57 -13.89 2.40
N SER A 188 -1.46 -13.27 2.81
CA SER A 188 -1.43 -12.52 4.08
C SER A 188 -2.30 -11.26 4.01
N PHE A 189 -2.33 -10.58 2.88
CA PHE A 189 -3.22 -9.43 2.68
C PHE A 189 -4.69 -9.85 2.60
N ARG A 190 -5.00 -10.94 1.89
CA ARG A 190 -6.35 -11.51 1.82
C ARG A 190 -6.86 -11.91 3.20
N LEU A 191 -6.03 -12.62 3.99
CA LEU A 191 -6.33 -12.99 5.38
C LEU A 191 -6.60 -11.75 6.24
N LEU A 192 -5.75 -10.71 6.11
CA LEU A 192 -5.93 -9.45 6.80
C LEU A 192 -7.27 -8.80 6.50
N VAL A 193 -7.65 -8.69 5.23
CA VAL A 193 -8.94 -8.12 4.80
C VAL A 193 -10.11 -8.93 5.40
N GLN A 194 -10.05 -10.26 5.34
CA GLN A 194 -11.07 -11.13 5.91
C GLN A 194 -11.20 -10.93 7.43
N ASP A 195 -10.08 -10.88 8.16
CA ASP A 195 -10.06 -10.69 9.60
C ASP A 195 -10.56 -9.30 10.02
N LEU A 196 -10.11 -8.24 9.33
CA LEU A 196 -10.56 -6.87 9.58
C LEU A 196 -12.06 -6.69 9.35
N HIS A 197 -12.60 -7.31 8.28
CA HIS A 197 -14.04 -7.29 8.01
C HIS A 197 -14.82 -8.06 9.10
N ALA A 198 -14.37 -9.26 9.46
CA ALA A 198 -15.01 -10.07 10.50
C ALA A 198 -15.02 -9.35 11.87
N LEU A 199 -13.96 -8.60 12.18
CA LEU A 199 -13.83 -7.78 13.37
C LEU A 199 -14.53 -6.41 13.26
N LYS A 200 -15.14 -6.10 12.12
CA LYS A 200 -15.87 -4.84 11.83
C LYS A 200 -15.01 -3.58 11.84
N PHE A 201 -13.73 -3.70 11.59
CA PHE A 201 -12.84 -2.55 11.36
C PHE A 201 -13.02 -1.93 9.97
N ILE A 202 -13.41 -2.74 8.99
CA ILE A 202 -13.72 -2.30 7.62
C ILE A 202 -15.04 -2.92 7.15
N HIS A 203 -15.67 -2.28 6.17
CA HIS A 203 -16.87 -2.81 5.47
C HIS A 203 -16.53 -3.46 4.12
N LEU A 204 -15.37 -3.13 3.56
CA LEU A 204 -14.90 -3.68 2.30
C LEU A 204 -14.61 -5.18 2.41
N GLN A 205 -14.94 -5.93 1.36
CA GLN A 205 -14.70 -7.35 1.21
C GLN A 205 -14.00 -7.63 -0.12
N GLU A 206 -13.20 -8.68 -0.17
CA GLU A 206 -12.58 -9.13 -1.41
C GLU A 206 -13.65 -9.60 -2.41
N CYS A 207 -13.59 -9.07 -3.63
CA CYS A 207 -14.44 -9.53 -4.73
C CYS A 207 -13.63 -10.12 -5.89
N SER A 208 -12.33 -9.82 -5.98
CA SER A 208 -11.42 -10.39 -6.98
C SER A 208 -10.00 -10.42 -6.46
N PHE A 209 -9.26 -11.43 -6.87
CA PHE A 209 -7.86 -11.63 -6.54
C PHE A 209 -7.09 -12.14 -7.76
N GLN A 210 -5.91 -11.56 -7.99
CA GLN A 210 -4.95 -12.00 -8.98
C GLN A 210 -3.60 -12.24 -8.28
N PRO A 211 -3.02 -13.45 -8.36
CA PRO A 211 -1.74 -13.75 -7.73
C PRO A 211 -0.60 -12.95 -8.36
N THR A 212 0.56 -12.98 -7.70
CA THR A 212 1.72 -12.18 -8.06
C THR A 212 2.14 -12.34 -9.52
N ILE A 213 2.20 -11.20 -10.21
CA ILE A 213 2.76 -11.02 -11.54
C ILE A 213 3.93 -10.04 -11.41
N GLY A 214 5.12 -10.45 -11.80
CA GLY A 214 6.32 -9.66 -11.54
C GLY A 214 6.62 -9.58 -10.05
N HIS A 215 6.47 -8.40 -9.48
CA HIS A 215 6.75 -8.11 -8.06
C HIS A 215 5.52 -7.61 -7.27
N GLU A 216 4.31 -7.68 -7.86
CA GLU A 216 3.08 -7.19 -7.25
C GLU A 216 1.92 -8.18 -7.46
N PHE A 217 0.94 -8.15 -6.58
CA PHE A 217 -0.32 -8.87 -6.69
C PHE A 217 -1.50 -7.89 -6.65
N PHE A 218 -2.68 -8.36 -7.09
CA PHE A 218 -3.83 -7.46 -7.22
C PHE A 218 -5.01 -8.00 -6.44
N VAL A 219 -5.67 -7.09 -5.69
CA VAL A 219 -6.89 -7.39 -4.94
C VAL A 219 -7.90 -6.30 -5.22
N THR A 220 -9.14 -6.71 -5.53
CA THR A 220 -10.26 -5.78 -5.64
C THR A 220 -11.21 -6.00 -4.48
N LEU A 221 -11.57 -4.91 -3.81
CA LEU A 221 -12.45 -4.87 -2.66
C LEU A 221 -13.74 -4.12 -3.01
N SER A 222 -14.87 -4.49 -2.40
CA SER A 222 -16.15 -3.80 -2.57
C SER A 222 -17.02 -3.86 -1.32
N ASN A 223 -17.91 -2.86 -1.17
CA ASN A 223 -19.01 -2.91 -0.20
C ASN A 223 -20.14 -3.80 -0.76
N GLY A 224 -20.35 -4.98 -0.22
CA GLY A 224 -21.48 -5.84 -0.58
C GLY A 224 -21.16 -7.01 -1.53
N SER A 225 -19.90 -7.27 -1.81
CA SER A 225 -19.47 -8.51 -2.45
C SER A 225 -19.51 -9.66 -1.45
N ALA A 226 -19.87 -10.86 -1.91
CA ALA A 226 -19.67 -12.06 -1.12
C ALA A 226 -18.16 -12.36 -1.06
N PHE A 227 -17.67 -12.77 0.08
CA PHE A 227 -16.31 -13.30 0.20
C PHE A 227 -16.13 -14.49 -0.77
N PRO A 228 -14.96 -14.63 -1.39
CA PRO A 228 -14.61 -15.88 -2.01
C PRO A 228 -14.74 -17.01 -0.98
N GLU A 229 -15.13 -18.21 -1.43
CA GLU A 229 -15.37 -19.40 -0.57
C GLU A 229 -14.11 -19.91 0.17
N THR A 230 -13.03 -19.13 0.22
CA THR A 230 -11.77 -19.49 0.87
C THR A 230 -11.89 -19.30 2.38
N THR A 231 -11.74 -20.38 3.11
CA THR A 231 -11.79 -20.36 4.57
C THR A 231 -10.56 -19.66 5.17
N ARG A 232 -10.71 -19.15 6.39
CA ARG A 232 -9.59 -18.54 7.13
C ARG A 232 -8.41 -19.51 7.29
N MET A 233 -8.67 -20.80 7.53
CA MET A 233 -7.60 -21.80 7.69
C MET A 233 -6.83 -22.02 6.39
N GLU A 234 -7.51 -22.07 5.25
CA GLU A 234 -6.86 -22.19 3.95
C GLU A 234 -5.97 -20.97 3.67
N LEU A 235 -6.42 -19.76 4.03
CA LEU A 235 -5.57 -18.56 3.90
C LEU A 235 -4.35 -18.63 4.80
N VAL A 236 -4.48 -19.05 6.06
CA VAL A 236 -3.33 -19.23 6.97
C VAL A 236 -2.31 -20.21 6.39
N GLN A 237 -2.76 -21.37 5.91
CA GLN A 237 -1.89 -22.37 5.28
C GLN A 237 -1.21 -21.84 4.01
N ALA A 238 -1.94 -21.08 3.20
CA ALA A 238 -1.40 -20.45 2.00
C ALA A 238 -0.31 -19.41 2.34
N VAL A 239 -0.49 -18.62 3.40
CA VAL A 239 0.52 -17.68 3.90
C VAL A 239 1.82 -18.41 4.29
N GLU A 240 1.70 -19.51 5.05
CA GLU A 240 2.88 -20.30 5.44
C GLU A 240 3.61 -20.82 4.20
N ASN A 241 2.89 -21.38 3.23
CA ASN A 241 3.46 -21.87 1.98
C ASN A 241 4.16 -20.76 1.18
N GLU A 242 3.58 -19.55 1.15
CA GLU A 242 4.18 -18.39 0.47
C GLU A 242 5.46 -17.89 1.14
N ILE A 243 5.56 -18.01 2.47
CA ILE A 243 6.75 -17.59 3.22
C ILE A 243 7.89 -18.62 3.09
N LEU A 244 7.56 -19.90 3.05
CA LEU A 244 8.53 -20.98 3.00
C LEU A 244 9.05 -21.28 1.59
N GLY A 245 8.33 -20.92 0.54
CA GLY A 245 8.64 -21.14 -0.88
C GLY A 245 9.18 -19.93 -1.58
#